data_b36ee0c78635be77fe4ac3df85927f09
#
_entry.id   b36ee0c78635be77fe4ac3df85927f09
#
_cell.length_a   1.000
_cell.length_b   1.000
_cell.length_c   1.000
_cell.angle_alpha   90.00
_cell.angle_beta   90.00
_cell.angle_gamma   90.00
#
_symmetry.space_group_name_H-M   'P 1'
#
loop_
_entity.id
_entity.type
_entity.pdbx_description
1 polymer ?
#
loop_
_entity_poly.entity_id
_entity_poly.type
_entity_poly.pdbx_seq_one_letter_code
_entity_poly.pdbx_strand_id
1 'polypeptide(L)'
;MSVENLVKTLENLELFTPESVHKAVAECDIGFEDLKDWIDYGYPVSDSYGRKMVHNGGFFEVMIMSWRPGDYSCIHDHGKAEFGAVKIFGDVEHAAFKLDNQKLITISREIVKSGTTLKVTQSLIHQMGNPGESNFFSLHVYGNVNLEGGVTSEARIFDYSRNELLFVNGGVFYLLPEDEIVRREELPEADYATRSRDIIEGAKRAKAMGNDPKYRQLMDEISSR
;
A
#
# COMPACT_ATOMS: atom_id res chain seq x y z
N MET A 1 22.29 1.05 -11.46
CA MET A 1 21.59 0.18 -12.47
C MET A 1 20.40 0.99 -12.97
N SER A 2 19.92 0.84 -14.21
CA SER A 2 18.78 1.64 -14.66
C SER A 2 17.45 0.88 -14.43
N VAL A 3 16.33 1.60 -14.53
CA VAL A 3 14.98 1.03 -14.51
C VAL A 3 14.84 -0.03 -15.61
N GLU A 4 15.39 0.23 -16.81
CA GLU A 4 15.34 -0.71 -17.93
C GLU A 4 16.06 -2.04 -17.61
N ASN A 5 17.11 -2.01 -16.81
CA ASN A 5 17.80 -3.23 -16.40
C ASN A 5 16.97 -4.03 -15.38
N LEU A 6 16.28 -3.35 -14.46
CA LEU A 6 15.33 -4.01 -13.56
C LEU A 6 14.20 -4.68 -14.37
N VAL A 7 13.60 -3.94 -15.31
CA VAL A 7 12.53 -4.45 -16.17
C VAL A 7 13.00 -5.68 -16.95
N LYS A 8 14.17 -5.60 -17.61
CA LYS A 8 14.76 -6.73 -18.32
C LYS A 8 15.03 -7.94 -17.42
N THR A 9 15.48 -7.69 -16.18
CA THR A 9 15.72 -8.77 -15.22
C THR A 9 14.40 -9.46 -14.87
N LEU A 10 13.33 -8.69 -14.65
CA LEU A 10 11.99 -9.23 -14.41
C LEU A 10 11.46 -10.00 -15.62
N GLU A 11 11.53 -9.43 -16.83
CA GLU A 11 11.07 -10.08 -18.06
C GLU A 11 11.77 -11.42 -18.37
N ASN A 12 13.02 -11.59 -17.90
CA ASN A 12 13.82 -12.80 -18.13
C ASN A 12 13.73 -13.81 -16.97
N LEU A 13 12.84 -13.62 -16.00
CA LEU A 13 12.62 -14.63 -14.97
C LEU A 13 11.99 -15.89 -15.60
N GLU A 14 12.58 -17.04 -15.35
CA GLU A 14 12.05 -18.33 -15.81
C GLU A 14 10.72 -18.68 -15.14
N LEU A 15 10.53 -18.22 -13.93
CA LEU A 15 9.34 -18.47 -13.12
C LEU A 15 8.99 -17.24 -12.29
N PHE A 16 7.74 -16.83 -12.38
CA PHE A 16 7.19 -15.72 -11.59
C PHE A 16 6.54 -16.23 -10.31
N THR A 17 7.24 -16.08 -9.22
CA THR A 17 6.78 -16.38 -7.86
C THR A 17 7.10 -15.21 -6.93
N PRO A 18 6.46 -15.10 -5.76
CA PRO A 18 6.87 -14.12 -4.76
C PRO A 18 8.36 -14.17 -4.42
N GLU A 19 8.96 -15.37 -4.40
CA GLU A 19 10.38 -15.60 -4.09
C GLU A 19 11.29 -15.09 -5.21
N SER A 20 11.02 -15.43 -6.48
CA SER A 20 11.87 -15.05 -7.61
C SER A 20 11.83 -13.54 -7.85
N VAL A 21 10.63 -12.93 -7.78
CA VAL A 21 10.46 -11.48 -7.94
C VAL A 21 11.09 -10.73 -6.76
N HIS A 22 10.88 -11.18 -5.53
CA HIS A 22 11.54 -10.61 -4.36
C HIS A 22 13.07 -10.63 -4.50
N LYS A 23 13.64 -11.76 -4.91
CA LYS A 23 15.09 -11.91 -5.12
C LYS A 23 15.58 -10.94 -6.19
N ALA A 24 14.93 -10.88 -7.34
CA ALA A 24 15.31 -9.98 -8.44
C ALA A 24 15.33 -8.51 -8.01
N VAL A 25 14.30 -8.07 -7.26
CA VAL A 25 14.23 -6.69 -6.74
C VAL A 25 15.23 -6.44 -5.62
N ALA A 26 15.48 -7.41 -4.73
CA ALA A 26 16.42 -7.26 -3.64
C ALA A 26 17.87 -7.13 -4.14
N GLU A 27 18.26 -7.96 -5.14
CA GLU A 27 19.59 -7.99 -5.72
C GLU A 27 19.82 -6.85 -6.74
N CYS A 28 18.76 -6.14 -7.15
CA CYS A 28 18.86 -5.02 -8.06
C CYS A 28 19.56 -3.83 -7.38
N ASP A 29 20.71 -3.42 -7.94
CA ASP A 29 21.44 -2.22 -7.52
C ASP A 29 20.81 -0.96 -8.16
N ILE A 30 19.59 -0.63 -7.71
CA ILE A 30 18.82 0.54 -8.12
C ILE A 30 18.68 1.50 -6.93
N GLY A 31 18.86 2.78 -7.16
CA GLY A 31 18.84 3.80 -6.12
C GLY A 31 18.13 5.08 -6.51
N PHE A 32 18.29 6.11 -5.69
CA PHE A 32 17.62 7.40 -5.87
C PHE A 32 17.86 8.01 -7.27
N GLU A 33 19.11 8.04 -7.75
CA GLU A 33 19.45 8.67 -9.04
C GLU A 33 18.78 7.97 -10.24
N ASP A 34 18.51 6.66 -10.11
CA ASP A 34 17.82 5.89 -11.14
C ASP A 34 16.29 6.12 -11.14
N LEU A 35 15.73 6.57 -10.01
CA LEU A 35 14.28 6.63 -9.76
C LEU A 35 13.73 8.04 -9.57
N LYS A 36 14.59 9.07 -9.48
CA LYS A 36 14.21 10.43 -9.11
C LYS A 36 13.13 11.06 -9.99
N ASP A 37 13.05 10.68 -11.26
CA ASP A 37 12.08 11.25 -12.21
C ASP A 37 10.63 10.77 -11.93
N TRP A 38 10.47 9.70 -11.15
CA TRP A 38 9.16 9.18 -10.72
C TRP A 38 8.82 9.52 -9.27
N ILE A 39 9.77 10.08 -8.50
CA ILE A 39 9.53 10.50 -7.12
C ILE A 39 8.77 11.83 -7.14
N ASP A 40 7.62 11.87 -6.49
CA ASP A 40 6.79 13.08 -6.43
C ASP A 40 6.15 13.23 -5.05
N TYR A 41 6.53 14.28 -4.34
CA TYR A 41 5.92 14.65 -3.05
C TYR A 41 4.88 15.76 -3.19
N GLY A 42 4.56 16.16 -4.43
CA GLY A 42 3.56 17.19 -4.73
C GLY A 42 2.14 16.67 -4.93
N TYR A 43 1.87 15.39 -4.61
CA TYR A 43 0.54 14.81 -4.76
C TYR A 43 -0.52 15.49 -3.89
N PRO A 44 -1.82 15.44 -4.29
CA PRO A 44 -2.91 16.05 -3.54
C PRO A 44 -2.99 15.55 -2.09
N VAL A 45 -3.54 16.37 -1.20
CA VAL A 45 -3.77 15.95 0.20
C VAL A 45 -4.80 14.83 0.31
N SER A 46 -5.69 14.68 -0.68
CA SER A 46 -6.61 13.54 -0.79
C SER A 46 -5.90 12.20 -0.88
N ASP A 47 -4.72 12.18 -1.49
CA ASP A 47 -3.95 10.96 -1.69
C ASP A 47 -3.11 10.67 -0.45
N SER A 48 -3.22 9.47 0.08
CA SER A 48 -2.49 9.06 1.29
C SER A 48 -1.00 8.82 1.04
N TYR A 49 -0.56 8.82 -0.22
CA TYR A 49 0.81 8.74 -0.71
C TYR A 49 0.83 9.04 -2.21
N GLY A 50 1.99 9.47 -2.74
CA GLY A 50 2.19 9.62 -4.18
C GLY A 50 2.36 8.26 -4.86
N ARG A 51 1.81 8.10 -6.08
CA ARG A 51 1.88 6.86 -6.86
C ARG A 51 2.16 7.18 -8.32
N LYS A 52 3.30 6.69 -8.84
CA LYS A 52 3.66 6.85 -10.26
C LYS A 52 4.01 5.51 -10.89
N MET A 53 3.39 5.21 -12.03
CA MET A 53 3.73 4.06 -12.86
C MET A 53 5.07 4.33 -13.53
N VAL A 54 6.01 3.40 -13.36
CA VAL A 54 7.33 3.40 -14.01
C VAL A 54 7.31 2.54 -15.26
N HIS A 55 6.70 1.36 -15.16
CA HIS A 55 6.59 0.41 -16.26
C HIS A 55 5.33 -0.43 -16.11
N ASN A 56 4.65 -0.67 -17.24
CA ASN A 56 3.55 -1.62 -17.34
C ASN A 56 3.92 -2.67 -18.39
N GLY A 57 4.28 -3.86 -17.91
CA GLY A 57 4.65 -5.02 -18.73
C GLY A 57 3.47 -5.94 -19.08
N GLY A 58 2.23 -5.49 -18.85
CA GLY A 58 1.01 -6.27 -19.04
C GLY A 58 0.71 -7.17 -17.84
N PHE A 59 1.49 -8.20 -17.58
CA PHE A 59 1.30 -9.12 -16.47
C PHE A 59 2.06 -8.72 -15.19
N PHE A 60 2.90 -7.69 -15.23
CA PHE A 60 3.50 -7.05 -14.07
C PHE A 60 3.60 -5.54 -14.24
N GLU A 61 3.61 -4.84 -13.13
CA GLU A 61 3.73 -3.39 -13.04
C GLU A 61 4.88 -3.03 -12.10
N VAL A 62 5.61 -1.95 -12.46
CA VAL A 62 6.63 -1.33 -11.61
C VAL A 62 6.17 0.08 -11.29
N MET A 63 6.13 0.42 -10.00
CA MET A 63 5.64 1.72 -9.50
C MET A 63 6.61 2.32 -8.48
N ILE A 64 6.64 3.64 -8.41
CA ILE A 64 7.23 4.37 -7.29
C ILE A 64 6.10 4.94 -6.44
N MET A 65 6.21 4.71 -5.13
CA MET A 65 5.38 5.37 -4.14
C MET A 65 6.21 6.35 -3.33
N SER A 66 5.66 7.55 -3.12
CA SER A 66 6.30 8.66 -2.40
C SER A 66 5.51 8.96 -1.14
N TRP A 67 6.19 9.11 0.00
CA TRP A 67 5.59 9.17 1.33
C TRP A 67 6.06 10.42 2.07
N ARG A 68 5.17 11.33 2.38
CA ARG A 68 5.44 12.46 3.29
C ARG A 68 5.31 12.00 4.74
N PRO A 69 5.89 12.71 5.72
CA PRO A 69 5.69 12.45 7.14
C PRO A 69 4.20 12.35 7.50
N GLY A 70 3.83 11.27 8.19
CA GLY A 70 2.45 10.99 8.61
C GLY A 70 1.53 10.41 7.54
N ASP A 71 2.00 10.15 6.32
CA ASP A 71 1.22 9.48 5.29
C ASP A 71 1.19 7.96 5.53
N TYR A 72 -0.01 7.37 5.43
CA TYR A 72 -0.26 5.93 5.58
C TYR A 72 -1.22 5.45 4.51
N SER A 73 -0.98 4.26 3.94
CA SER A 73 -2.01 3.55 3.18
C SER A 73 -3.12 3.07 4.13
N CYS A 74 -4.31 2.81 3.60
CA CYS A 74 -5.29 2.00 4.31
C CYS A 74 -4.75 0.59 4.57
N ILE A 75 -5.40 -0.16 5.46
CA ILE A 75 -5.20 -1.61 5.55
C ILE A 75 -5.77 -2.24 4.27
N HIS A 76 -4.94 -2.98 3.52
CA HIS A 76 -5.32 -3.46 2.19
C HIS A 76 -4.62 -4.76 1.80
N ASP A 77 -5.17 -5.43 0.80
CA ASP A 77 -4.48 -6.43 0.01
C ASP A 77 -4.17 -5.92 -1.42
N HIS A 78 -3.69 -6.79 -2.28
CA HIS A 78 -3.25 -6.44 -3.62
C HIS A 78 -4.17 -6.98 -4.73
N GLY A 79 -5.41 -7.32 -4.38
CA GLY A 79 -6.41 -7.80 -5.32
C GLY A 79 -5.94 -9.01 -6.13
N LYS A 80 -5.81 -8.84 -7.44
CA LYS A 80 -5.41 -9.92 -8.35
C LYS A 80 -3.91 -10.21 -8.40
N ALA A 81 -3.06 -9.41 -7.74
CA ALA A 81 -1.62 -9.66 -7.74
C ALA A 81 -1.29 -10.97 -7.00
N GLU A 82 -0.60 -11.89 -7.68
CA GLU A 82 -0.17 -13.18 -7.13
C GLU A 82 1.23 -13.11 -6.53
N PHE A 83 2.05 -12.19 -7.01
CA PHE A 83 3.41 -11.97 -6.55
C PHE A 83 3.78 -10.49 -6.54
N GLY A 84 4.80 -10.16 -5.76
CA GLY A 84 5.36 -8.83 -5.77
C GLY A 84 6.52 -8.66 -4.81
N ALA A 85 7.12 -7.48 -4.86
CA ALA A 85 8.17 -7.05 -3.96
C ALA A 85 8.13 -5.53 -3.76
N VAL A 86 8.54 -5.07 -2.58
CA VAL A 86 8.63 -3.65 -2.24
C VAL A 86 10.02 -3.35 -1.69
N LYS A 87 10.84 -2.59 -2.41
CA LYS A 87 12.15 -2.12 -1.96
C LYS A 87 12.01 -0.74 -1.32
N ILE A 88 12.50 -0.61 -0.09
CA ILE A 88 12.31 0.55 0.77
C ILE A 88 13.53 1.46 0.73
N PHE A 89 13.33 2.78 0.55
CA PHE A 89 14.38 3.80 0.54
C PHE A 89 14.19 4.84 1.66
N GLY A 90 13.78 4.38 2.82
CA GLY A 90 13.61 5.13 4.06
C GLY A 90 13.06 4.20 5.14
N ASP A 91 12.98 4.65 6.38
CA ASP A 91 12.38 3.86 7.44
C ASP A 91 10.85 3.90 7.31
N VAL A 92 10.20 2.74 7.23
CA VAL A 92 8.76 2.61 7.05
C VAL A 92 8.14 1.85 8.22
N GLU A 93 7.01 2.30 8.74
CA GLU A 93 6.16 1.45 9.58
C GLU A 93 5.41 0.48 8.66
N HIS A 94 5.56 -0.81 8.90
CA HIS A 94 4.86 -1.89 8.20
C HIS A 94 4.08 -2.72 9.20
N ALA A 95 2.78 -2.86 8.97
CA ALA A 95 1.92 -3.75 9.73
C ALA A 95 1.38 -4.84 8.83
N ALA A 96 1.42 -6.08 9.29
CA ALA A 96 0.82 -7.23 8.63
C ALA A 96 -0.40 -7.74 9.42
N PHE A 97 -1.40 -8.19 8.68
CA PHE A 97 -2.67 -8.64 9.23
C PHE A 97 -3.03 -10.03 8.68
N LYS A 98 -3.88 -10.74 9.40
CA LYS A 98 -4.57 -11.93 8.90
C LYS A 98 -6.06 -11.83 9.15
N LEU A 99 -6.82 -12.42 8.25
CA LEU A 99 -8.25 -12.64 8.45
C LEU A 99 -8.44 -14.05 9.06
N ASP A 100 -8.92 -14.09 10.30
CA ASP A 100 -9.14 -15.31 11.05
C ASP A 100 -10.60 -15.34 11.53
N ASN A 101 -11.39 -16.33 11.07
CA ASN A 101 -12.82 -16.45 11.38
C ASN A 101 -13.61 -15.13 11.18
N GLN A 102 -13.40 -14.45 10.05
CA GLN A 102 -14.00 -13.16 9.72
C GLN A 102 -13.59 -12.01 10.65
N LYS A 103 -12.48 -12.16 11.36
CA LYS A 103 -11.91 -11.10 12.17
C LYS A 103 -10.51 -10.74 11.69
N LEU A 104 -10.28 -9.47 11.41
CA LEU A 104 -8.96 -8.95 11.05
C LEU A 104 -8.11 -8.75 12.30
N ILE A 105 -6.94 -9.34 12.31
CA ILE A 105 -6.02 -9.35 13.47
C ILE A 105 -4.65 -8.85 13.03
N THR A 106 -4.08 -7.90 13.75
CA THR A 106 -2.67 -7.48 13.56
C THR A 106 -1.74 -8.64 13.95
N ILE A 107 -0.89 -9.09 13.02
CA ILE A 107 0.13 -10.12 13.26
C ILE A 107 1.43 -9.48 13.71
N SER A 108 1.84 -8.42 13.02
CA SER A 108 3.05 -7.66 13.33
C SER A 108 2.87 -6.18 13.02
N ARG A 109 3.62 -5.34 13.70
CA ARG A 109 3.79 -3.92 13.40
C ARG A 109 5.19 -3.53 13.81
N GLU A 110 6.00 -3.13 12.84
CA GLU A 110 7.41 -2.88 13.04
C GLU A 110 7.94 -1.78 12.13
N ILE A 111 9.09 -1.23 12.49
CA ILE A 111 9.84 -0.33 11.61
C ILE A 111 10.78 -1.16 10.74
N VAL A 112 10.48 -1.20 9.46
CA VAL A 112 11.33 -1.80 8.44
C VAL A 112 12.35 -0.76 7.99
N LYS A 113 13.62 -1.14 7.99
CA LYS A 113 14.73 -0.23 7.69
C LYS A 113 14.93 -0.02 6.20
N SER A 114 15.45 1.17 5.86
CA SER A 114 15.90 1.50 4.51
C SER A 114 16.83 0.43 3.94
N GLY A 115 16.70 0.12 2.66
CA GLY A 115 17.45 -0.94 1.96
C GLY A 115 16.80 -2.32 2.03
N THR A 116 15.79 -2.53 2.90
CA THR A 116 15.05 -3.79 2.97
C THR A 116 14.15 -3.96 1.75
N THR A 117 14.01 -5.20 1.29
CA THR A 117 12.98 -5.58 0.31
C THR A 117 11.97 -6.49 0.98
N LEU A 118 10.70 -6.12 0.94
CA LEU A 118 9.58 -6.91 1.43
C LEU A 118 9.02 -7.78 0.32
N LYS A 119 8.65 -9.01 0.65
CA LYS A 119 7.98 -9.93 -0.27
C LYS A 119 6.46 -9.71 -0.20
N VAL A 120 5.81 -9.63 -1.34
CA VAL A 120 4.35 -9.56 -1.44
C VAL A 120 3.82 -10.88 -2.00
N THR A 121 2.89 -11.47 -1.26
CA THR A 121 2.13 -12.66 -1.65
C THR A 121 0.67 -12.30 -1.87
N GLN A 122 -0.07 -13.13 -2.58
CA GLN A 122 -1.51 -12.93 -2.81
C GLN A 122 -2.33 -12.79 -1.52
N SER A 123 -1.91 -13.48 -0.45
CA SER A 123 -2.63 -13.46 0.84
C SER A 123 -2.20 -12.33 1.78
N LEU A 124 -1.23 -11.49 1.38
CA LEU A 124 -0.75 -10.41 2.23
C LEU A 124 -1.82 -9.33 2.41
N ILE A 125 -2.24 -9.13 3.64
CA ILE A 125 -3.01 -7.95 4.06
C ILE A 125 -2.05 -7.12 4.91
N HIS A 126 -1.83 -5.85 4.52
CA HIS A 126 -0.88 -5.00 5.21
C HIS A 126 -1.26 -3.51 5.21
N GLN A 127 -0.48 -2.74 5.93
CA GLN A 127 -0.48 -1.28 5.94
C GLN A 127 0.96 -0.80 5.95
N MET A 128 1.25 0.22 5.18
CA MET A 128 2.54 0.91 5.19
C MET A 128 2.35 2.39 5.49
N GLY A 129 3.35 3.02 6.13
CA GLY A 129 3.30 4.44 6.35
C GLY A 129 4.63 5.04 6.77
N ASN A 130 4.68 6.36 6.75
CA ASN A 130 5.85 7.15 7.13
C ASN A 130 5.69 7.69 8.56
N PRO A 131 6.27 7.02 9.58
CA PRO A 131 6.22 7.49 10.96
C PRO A 131 7.26 8.58 11.26
N GLY A 132 8.19 8.84 10.32
CA GLY A 132 9.33 9.75 10.49
C GLY A 132 9.01 11.19 10.18
N GLU A 133 10.06 12.03 10.17
CA GLU A 133 9.98 13.47 9.91
C GLU A 133 10.46 13.86 8.50
N SER A 134 11.00 12.89 7.74
CA SER A 134 11.53 13.10 6.39
C SER A 134 10.73 12.32 5.37
N ASN A 135 10.65 12.86 4.16
CA ASN A 135 10.09 12.15 3.02
C ASN A 135 10.92 10.91 2.70
N PHE A 136 10.26 9.84 2.27
CA PHE A 136 10.93 8.70 1.65
C PHE A 136 10.14 8.18 0.45
N PHE A 137 10.72 7.25 -0.30
CA PHE A 137 10.04 6.58 -1.40
C PHE A 137 10.28 5.06 -1.35
N SER A 138 9.48 4.33 -2.10
CA SER A 138 9.59 2.88 -2.24
C SER A 138 9.31 2.45 -3.68
N LEU A 139 10.03 1.42 -4.13
CA LEU A 139 9.85 0.78 -5.43
C LEU A 139 8.97 -0.45 -5.23
N HIS A 140 7.89 -0.53 -5.98
CA HIS A 140 6.92 -1.62 -5.93
C HIS A 140 6.88 -2.37 -7.25
N VAL A 141 6.89 -3.69 -7.16
CA VAL A 141 6.63 -4.59 -8.29
C VAL A 141 5.46 -5.48 -7.90
N TYR A 142 4.44 -5.53 -8.74
CA TYR A 142 3.29 -6.43 -8.58
C TYR A 142 3.02 -7.15 -9.89
N GLY A 143 2.52 -8.38 -9.83
CA GLY A 143 2.20 -9.11 -11.03
C GLY A 143 1.28 -10.30 -10.84
N ASN A 144 0.76 -10.76 -11.97
CA ASN A 144 -0.05 -11.96 -12.12
C ASN A 144 0.09 -12.48 -13.55
N VAL A 145 0.58 -13.70 -13.73
CA VAL A 145 0.81 -14.28 -15.07
C VAL A 145 -0.48 -14.73 -15.76
N ASN A 146 -1.57 -14.88 -15.02
CA ASN A 146 -2.87 -15.32 -15.52
C ASN A 146 -3.86 -14.16 -15.67
N LEU A 147 -3.35 -12.96 -15.95
CA LEU A 147 -4.08 -11.71 -15.80
C LEU A 147 -5.26 -11.57 -16.77
N GLU A 148 -6.44 -11.27 -16.21
CA GLU A 148 -7.53 -10.59 -16.89
C GLU A 148 -7.76 -9.23 -16.19
N GLY A 149 -7.31 -8.12 -16.79
CA GLY A 149 -7.44 -6.76 -16.25
C GLY A 149 -6.16 -6.19 -15.63
N GLY A 150 -6.26 -5.18 -14.77
CA GLY A 150 -5.11 -4.56 -14.09
C GLY A 150 -4.52 -5.45 -13.01
N VAL A 151 -3.20 -5.40 -12.83
CA VAL A 151 -2.46 -6.27 -11.89
C VAL A 151 -2.97 -6.15 -10.45
N THR A 152 -3.27 -4.94 -10.01
CA THR A 152 -3.78 -4.67 -8.65
C THR A 152 -5.29 -4.36 -8.65
N SER A 153 -6.03 -4.80 -9.69
CA SER A 153 -7.47 -4.60 -9.72
C SER A 153 -8.18 -5.41 -8.63
N GLU A 154 -9.30 -4.88 -8.16
CA GLU A 154 -10.10 -5.45 -7.06
C GLU A 154 -9.32 -5.55 -5.73
N ALA A 155 -8.31 -4.69 -5.51
CA ALA A 155 -7.67 -4.57 -4.22
C ALA A 155 -8.70 -4.24 -3.13
N ARG A 156 -8.63 -4.94 -2.00
CA ARG A 156 -9.54 -4.70 -0.87
C ARG A 156 -8.94 -3.69 0.08
N ILE A 157 -9.76 -2.73 0.49
CA ILE A 157 -9.46 -1.80 1.59
C ILE A 157 -10.36 -2.14 2.76
N PHE A 158 -9.77 -2.41 3.92
CA PHE A 158 -10.46 -2.65 5.19
C PHE A 158 -10.58 -1.30 5.92
N ASP A 159 -11.57 -0.49 5.55
CA ASP A 159 -11.72 0.89 6.04
C ASP A 159 -12.62 0.96 7.27
N TYR A 160 -12.03 0.92 8.46
CA TYR A 160 -12.76 1.05 9.73
C TYR A 160 -13.24 2.47 10.00
N SER A 161 -12.67 3.48 9.32
CA SER A 161 -13.14 4.86 9.40
C SER A 161 -14.46 5.10 8.67
N ARG A 162 -14.78 4.25 7.69
CA ARG A 162 -16.08 4.19 6.99
C ARG A 162 -16.96 3.05 7.46
N ASN A 163 -16.39 2.06 8.13
CA ASN A 163 -17.02 0.79 8.47
C ASN A 163 -17.46 0.00 7.22
N GLU A 164 -16.59 -0.03 6.19
CA GLU A 164 -16.83 -0.66 4.89
C GLU A 164 -15.60 -1.45 4.42
N LEU A 165 -15.83 -2.58 3.77
CA LEU A 165 -14.84 -3.29 2.95
C LEU A 165 -15.01 -2.80 1.50
N LEU A 166 -14.02 -2.05 1.01
CA LEU A 166 -14.05 -1.45 -0.31
C LEU A 166 -13.22 -2.26 -1.30
N PHE A 167 -13.64 -2.30 -2.57
CA PHE A 167 -12.87 -2.84 -3.68
C PHE A 167 -12.53 -1.72 -4.63
N VAL A 168 -11.25 -1.62 -5.01
CA VAL A 168 -10.72 -0.52 -5.81
C VAL A 168 -9.78 -1.02 -6.90
N ASN A 169 -9.59 -0.21 -7.95
CA ASN A 169 -8.64 -0.50 -9.03
C ASN A 169 -7.44 0.46 -9.04
N GLY A 170 -7.31 1.30 -8.04
CA GLY A 170 -6.34 2.39 -7.96
C GLY A 170 -5.49 2.39 -6.71
N GLY A 171 -5.27 3.57 -6.15
CA GLY A 171 -4.60 3.76 -4.87
C GLY A 171 -5.45 3.29 -3.69
N VAL A 172 -4.81 2.85 -2.62
CA VAL A 172 -5.49 2.38 -1.41
C VAL A 172 -5.46 3.49 -0.35
N PHE A 173 -6.23 4.55 -0.63
CA PHE A 173 -6.24 5.79 0.14
C PHE A 173 -7.37 5.84 1.15
N TYR A 174 -7.14 6.58 2.25
CA TYR A 174 -8.23 6.95 3.15
C TYR A 174 -9.17 7.96 2.48
N LEU A 175 -10.46 7.85 2.79
CA LEU A 175 -11.49 8.79 2.31
C LEU A 175 -11.56 8.89 0.78
N LEU A 176 -11.39 7.77 0.09
CA LEU A 176 -11.54 7.68 -1.37
C LEU A 176 -12.85 8.33 -1.86
N PRO A 177 -12.83 9.03 -3.01
CA PRO A 177 -14.03 9.44 -3.71
C PRO A 177 -14.95 8.27 -4.09
N GLU A 178 -16.25 8.52 -4.13
CA GLU A 178 -17.24 7.48 -4.41
C GLU A 178 -17.08 6.82 -5.78
N ASP A 179 -16.63 7.57 -6.76
CA ASP A 179 -16.40 7.13 -8.14
C ASP A 179 -15.14 6.26 -8.33
N GLU A 180 -14.26 6.20 -7.34
CA GLU A 180 -13.11 5.29 -7.32
C GLU A 180 -13.42 3.93 -6.68
N ILE A 181 -14.60 3.77 -6.07
CA ILE A 181 -15.01 2.54 -5.40
C ILE A 181 -15.78 1.66 -6.38
N VAL A 182 -15.21 0.50 -6.70
CA VAL A 182 -15.81 -0.46 -7.65
C VAL A 182 -16.98 -1.21 -7.00
N ARG A 183 -16.80 -1.64 -5.74
CA ARG A 183 -17.76 -2.47 -5.01
C ARG A 183 -17.54 -2.33 -3.51
N ARG A 184 -18.60 -2.62 -2.74
CA ARG A 184 -18.58 -2.68 -1.27
C ARG A 184 -19.06 -4.02 -0.77
N GLU A 185 -18.50 -4.45 0.35
CA GLU A 185 -18.96 -5.62 1.12
C GLU A 185 -19.00 -5.29 2.61
N GLU A 186 -19.54 -6.20 3.39
CA GLU A 186 -19.53 -6.11 4.84
C GLU A 186 -18.09 -6.18 5.37
N LEU A 187 -17.72 -5.22 6.23
CA LEU A 187 -16.41 -5.16 6.82
C LEU A 187 -16.25 -6.25 7.88
N PRO A 188 -15.21 -7.08 7.81
CA PRO A 188 -14.90 -8.02 8.88
C PRO A 188 -14.68 -7.29 10.21
N GLU A 189 -15.03 -7.92 11.32
CA GLU A 189 -14.63 -7.42 12.63
C GLU A 189 -13.10 -7.29 12.74
N ALA A 190 -12.63 -6.45 13.65
CA ALA A 190 -11.22 -6.38 14.02
C ALA A 190 -11.05 -6.38 15.54
N ASP A 191 -9.85 -6.69 16.00
CA ASP A 191 -9.51 -6.39 17.38
C ASP A 191 -9.46 -4.87 17.61
N TYR A 192 -9.60 -4.48 18.88
CA TYR A 192 -9.66 -3.05 19.27
C TYR A 192 -8.45 -2.25 18.78
N ALA A 193 -7.26 -2.81 18.86
CA ALA A 193 -6.03 -2.11 18.48
C ALA A 193 -5.97 -1.86 16.97
N THR A 194 -6.32 -2.87 16.15
CA THR A 194 -6.41 -2.76 14.69
C THR A 194 -7.42 -1.70 14.28
N ARG A 195 -8.66 -1.80 14.81
CA ARG A 195 -9.73 -0.86 14.49
C ARG A 195 -9.40 0.57 14.91
N SER A 196 -8.97 0.76 16.14
CA SER A 196 -8.69 2.11 16.68
C SER A 196 -7.55 2.78 15.91
N ARG A 197 -6.50 2.02 15.56
CA ARG A 197 -5.39 2.55 14.79
C ARG A 197 -5.82 3.02 13.41
N ASP A 198 -6.59 2.21 12.69
CA ASP A 198 -7.08 2.56 11.36
C ASP A 198 -7.98 3.80 11.40
N ILE A 199 -8.89 3.89 12.38
CA ILE A 199 -9.74 5.07 12.59
C ILE A 199 -8.89 6.32 12.88
N ILE A 200 -7.81 6.21 13.67
CA ILE A 200 -6.89 7.33 13.93
C ILE A 200 -6.24 7.82 12.65
N GLU A 201 -5.75 6.93 11.79
CA GLU A 201 -5.12 7.34 10.51
C GLU A 201 -6.16 7.98 9.57
N GLY A 202 -7.38 7.43 9.49
CA GLY A 202 -8.49 8.06 8.77
C GLY A 202 -8.86 9.46 9.31
N ALA A 203 -8.87 9.63 10.65
CA ALA A 203 -9.11 10.92 11.28
C ALA A 203 -8.00 11.94 10.97
N LYS A 204 -6.72 11.54 11.03
CA LYS A 204 -5.60 12.40 10.65
C LYS A 204 -5.73 12.86 9.20
N ARG A 205 -6.11 11.95 8.29
CA ARG A 205 -6.35 12.29 6.89
C ARG A 205 -7.52 13.26 6.73
N ALA A 206 -8.64 13.03 7.40
CA ALA A 206 -9.79 13.95 7.39
C ALA A 206 -9.39 15.36 7.83
N LYS A 207 -8.59 15.46 8.90
CA LYS A 207 -8.06 16.74 9.39
C LYS A 207 -7.14 17.42 8.36
N ALA A 208 -6.23 16.66 7.75
CA ALA A 208 -5.32 17.18 6.72
C ALA A 208 -6.07 17.72 5.49
N MET A 209 -7.20 17.10 5.14
CA MET A 209 -8.10 17.54 4.07
C MET A 209 -9.03 18.71 4.46
N GLY A 210 -8.94 19.22 5.70
CA GLY A 210 -9.84 20.25 6.20
C GLY A 210 -11.26 19.77 6.51
N ASN A 211 -11.48 18.46 6.60
CA ASN A 211 -12.78 17.86 6.94
C ASN A 211 -12.92 17.71 8.47
N ASP A 212 -13.04 18.84 9.18
CA ASP A 212 -13.18 18.87 10.62
C ASP A 212 -14.41 18.13 11.17
N PRO A 213 -15.60 18.12 10.51
CA PRO A 213 -16.72 17.31 10.97
C PRO A 213 -16.39 15.81 11.00
N LYS A 214 -15.78 15.28 9.93
CA LYS A 214 -15.38 13.85 9.87
C LYS A 214 -14.29 13.54 10.90
N TYR A 215 -13.30 14.41 11.05
CA TYR A 215 -12.27 14.27 12.07
C TYR A 215 -12.87 14.12 13.48
N ARG A 216 -13.78 15.03 13.87
CA ARG A 216 -14.45 14.97 15.18
C ARG A 216 -15.26 13.70 15.35
N GLN A 217 -16.07 13.34 14.35
CA GLN A 217 -16.85 12.10 14.35
C GLN A 217 -15.98 10.88 14.67
N LEU A 218 -14.83 10.74 13.99
CA LEU A 218 -13.93 9.60 14.15
C LEU A 218 -13.22 9.60 15.53
N MET A 219 -12.83 10.77 16.02
CA MET A 219 -12.21 10.88 17.35
C MET A 219 -13.21 10.57 18.49
N ASP A 220 -14.47 10.99 18.35
CA ASP A 220 -15.54 10.68 19.30
C ASP A 220 -15.83 9.16 19.34
N GLU A 221 -15.79 8.48 18.18
CA GLU A 221 -15.97 7.02 18.11
C GLU A 221 -14.89 6.27 18.91
N ILE A 222 -13.64 6.72 18.84
CA ILE A 222 -12.55 6.11 19.63
C ILE A 222 -12.74 6.36 21.11
N SER A 223 -13.16 7.58 21.50
CA SER A 223 -13.28 7.99 22.88
C SER A 223 -14.48 7.38 23.61
N SER A 224 -15.48 6.89 22.87
CA SER A 224 -16.72 6.32 23.41
C SER A 224 -16.66 4.82 23.71
N ARG A 225 -15.54 4.19 23.47
CA ARG A 225 -15.29 2.74 23.66
C ARG A 225 -14.21 2.46 24.70
#